data_01875e26668e940a3bd794ad325bb0ec
#
_entry.id   01875e26668e940a3bd794ad325bb0ec
#
_cell.length_a   1.000
_cell.length_b   1.000
_cell.length_c   1.000
_cell.angle_alpha   90.00
_cell.angle_beta   90.00
_cell.angle_gamma   90.00
#
_symmetry.space_group_name_H-M   'P 1'
#
loop_
_entity.id
_entity.type
_entity.pdbx_description
1 polymer ?
#
loop_
_entity_poly.entity_id
_entity_poly.type
_entity_poly.pdbx_seq_one_letter_code
_entity_poly.pdbx_strand_id
1 'polypeptide(L)'
;MDMTPHFPIYLDYASTNPVDPRVVDAMIPWLREHFGNPASRSHAWGWEAEEAVEKARADVGALIGADPREIVWTSGATESNNLAIKGAAHFYQSKGKHLITVKTEHKAVLDTMRELERQGFEVSYLDVQADGLIDMDVLKAAIRPDTILISVMFVNNEIGVIQDIPAIGTLCREKGIIFHVDAAQATGKVEIDMETLPVDLMSLASHKTYGPKGIGALYVRRKPRVRLEAQMHGGGHERGMRSGTLPTHQCVGMGEAFRIAKLDMAQDLAKAKALSKRLLDGLTGMEQVFINGHLEKRVPHNLNISFNYVEGESLIMGIKGLAVSSGSACTSASLEPSYVLRALGRSDELAHSSLRMTVGRFSTEEEIDYAIETIKLNVAKLRDLSPLWDMYKEGIDISTIQWAAH
;
A
#
# COMPACT_ATOMS: atom_id res chain seq x y z
N MET A 1 5.20 -29.06 -3.14
CA MET A 1 6.06 -28.03 -3.74
C MET A 1 7.47 -28.26 -3.23
N ASP A 2 8.45 -28.22 -4.09
CA ASP A 2 9.86 -28.36 -3.71
C ASP A 2 10.20 -27.21 -2.75
N MET A 3 10.66 -27.56 -1.53
CA MET A 3 10.94 -26.61 -0.44
C MET A 3 12.35 -26.03 -0.52
N THR A 4 13.04 -26.23 -1.65
CA THR A 4 14.37 -25.62 -1.85
C THR A 4 14.24 -24.11 -1.99
N PRO A 5 14.98 -23.28 -1.23
CA PRO A 5 14.92 -21.83 -1.36
C PRO A 5 15.24 -21.39 -2.79
N HIS A 6 14.32 -20.62 -3.38
CA HIS A 6 14.55 -20.01 -4.70
C HIS A 6 15.25 -18.69 -4.53
N PHE A 7 16.44 -18.53 -5.11
CA PHE A 7 17.21 -17.28 -5.05
C PHE A 7 16.92 -16.35 -6.24
N PRO A 8 16.89 -15.01 -6.01
CA PRO A 8 16.97 -14.36 -4.70
C PRO A 8 15.72 -14.65 -3.84
N ILE A 9 15.90 -14.78 -2.52
CA ILE A 9 14.79 -14.94 -1.57
C ILE A 9 13.91 -13.70 -1.61
N TYR A 10 12.59 -13.90 -1.79
CA TYR A 10 11.65 -12.82 -2.00
C TYR A 10 11.09 -12.27 -0.69
N LEU A 11 11.52 -11.08 -0.31
CA LEU A 11 11.05 -10.32 0.86
C LEU A 11 10.50 -8.94 0.48
N ASP A 12 9.83 -8.86 -0.66
CA ASP A 12 9.27 -7.61 -1.21
C ASP A 12 7.76 -7.70 -1.52
N TYR A 13 7.02 -8.41 -0.65
CA TYR A 13 5.57 -8.63 -0.80
C TYR A 13 4.74 -7.33 -0.74
N ALA A 14 5.28 -6.23 -0.22
CA ALA A 14 4.61 -4.93 -0.27
C ALA A 14 4.64 -4.28 -1.66
N SER A 15 5.59 -4.65 -2.52
CA SER A 15 5.63 -4.19 -3.91
C SER A 15 4.63 -4.94 -4.78
N THR A 16 4.64 -6.26 -4.70
CA THR A 16 3.68 -7.16 -5.38
C THR A 16 3.74 -8.55 -4.78
N ASN A 17 2.67 -9.33 -4.93
CA ASN A 17 2.65 -10.73 -4.54
C ASN A 17 2.71 -11.64 -5.78
N PRO A 18 3.23 -12.87 -5.64
CA PRO A 18 2.94 -13.91 -6.63
C PRO A 18 1.43 -14.17 -6.68
N VAL A 19 0.91 -14.50 -7.84
CA VAL A 19 -0.49 -14.93 -7.95
C VAL A 19 -0.63 -16.31 -7.29
N ASP A 20 -1.60 -16.46 -6.38
CA ASP A 20 -1.87 -17.76 -5.76
C ASP A 20 -2.23 -18.79 -6.86
N PRO A 21 -1.66 -20.01 -6.83
CA PRO A 21 -1.97 -21.05 -7.82
C PRO A 21 -3.48 -21.29 -7.99
N ARG A 22 -4.26 -21.25 -6.91
CA ARG A 22 -5.72 -21.37 -6.95
C ARG A 22 -6.38 -20.27 -7.77
N VAL A 23 -5.83 -19.06 -7.72
CA VAL A 23 -6.28 -17.91 -8.50
C VAL A 23 -5.95 -18.10 -9.98
N VAL A 24 -4.75 -18.57 -10.30
CA VAL A 24 -4.34 -18.88 -11.67
C VAL A 24 -5.29 -19.92 -12.29
N ASP A 25 -5.56 -21.00 -11.56
CA ASP A 25 -6.46 -22.06 -12.02
C ASP A 25 -7.89 -21.52 -12.28
N ALA A 26 -8.38 -20.60 -11.46
CA ALA A 26 -9.67 -19.96 -11.66
C ALA A 26 -9.70 -19.02 -12.88
N MET A 27 -8.57 -18.42 -13.25
CA MET A 27 -8.47 -17.48 -14.39
C MET A 27 -8.39 -18.16 -15.76
N ILE A 28 -7.69 -19.32 -15.83
CA ILE A 28 -7.35 -19.98 -17.11
C ILE A 28 -8.59 -20.26 -17.98
N PRO A 29 -9.72 -20.79 -17.48
CA PRO A 29 -10.91 -21.04 -18.30
C PRO A 29 -11.43 -19.79 -19.03
N TRP A 30 -11.32 -18.62 -18.40
CA TRP A 30 -11.76 -17.34 -18.94
C TRP A 30 -10.83 -16.75 -20.02
N LEU A 31 -9.64 -17.32 -20.15
CA LEU A 31 -8.70 -17.00 -21.21
C LEU A 31 -8.84 -17.90 -22.45
N ARG A 32 -9.35 -19.13 -22.27
CA ARG A 32 -9.37 -20.17 -23.33
C ARG A 32 -10.78 -20.49 -23.80
N GLU A 33 -11.69 -20.74 -22.87
CA GLU A 33 -12.99 -21.39 -23.14
C GLU A 33 -14.14 -20.38 -23.04
N HIS A 34 -14.17 -19.56 -21.99
CA HIS A 34 -15.25 -18.62 -21.68
C HIS A 34 -14.87 -17.16 -22.02
N PHE A 35 -14.48 -16.90 -23.25
CA PHE A 35 -13.95 -15.60 -23.68
C PHE A 35 -15.01 -14.55 -24.04
N GLY A 36 -16.26 -14.76 -23.66
CA GLY A 36 -17.36 -13.85 -23.97
C GLY A 36 -17.17 -12.44 -23.39
N ASN A 37 -17.70 -11.43 -24.10
CA ASN A 37 -17.74 -10.07 -23.60
C ASN A 37 -18.90 -9.90 -22.60
N PRO A 38 -18.64 -9.51 -21.35
CA PRO A 38 -19.70 -9.37 -20.34
C PRO A 38 -20.72 -8.28 -20.66
N ALA A 39 -20.44 -7.39 -21.61
CA ALA A 39 -21.41 -6.40 -22.08
C ALA A 39 -22.37 -6.93 -23.17
N SER A 40 -22.13 -8.13 -23.70
CA SER A 40 -22.99 -8.76 -24.71
C SER A 40 -24.22 -9.39 -24.08
N ARG A 41 -25.40 -8.83 -24.37
CA ARG A 41 -26.67 -9.24 -23.73
C ARG A 41 -27.52 -10.20 -24.58
N SER A 42 -27.11 -10.50 -25.80
CA SER A 42 -27.93 -11.25 -26.78
C SER A 42 -27.61 -12.74 -26.88
N HIS A 43 -26.63 -13.26 -26.14
CA HIS A 43 -26.19 -14.65 -26.22
C HIS A 43 -25.50 -15.14 -24.94
N ALA A 44 -25.46 -16.47 -24.80
CA ALA A 44 -24.95 -17.15 -23.59
C ALA A 44 -23.50 -16.80 -23.26
N TRP A 45 -22.60 -16.61 -24.23
CA TRP A 45 -21.21 -16.22 -24.00
C TRP A 45 -21.08 -14.91 -23.17
N GLY A 46 -21.93 -13.92 -23.49
CA GLY A 46 -21.98 -12.67 -22.73
C GLY A 46 -22.55 -12.87 -21.32
N TRP A 47 -23.61 -13.66 -21.20
CA TRP A 47 -24.28 -13.90 -19.92
C TRP A 47 -23.37 -14.64 -18.92
N GLU A 48 -22.65 -15.67 -19.38
CA GLU A 48 -21.67 -16.39 -18.58
C GLU A 48 -20.56 -15.44 -18.06
N ALA A 49 -20.04 -14.60 -18.94
CA ALA A 49 -19.01 -13.63 -18.58
C ALA A 49 -19.54 -12.58 -17.59
N GLU A 50 -20.78 -12.08 -17.78
CA GLU A 50 -21.43 -11.15 -16.85
C GLU A 50 -21.63 -11.79 -15.47
N GLU A 51 -22.12 -13.01 -15.41
CA GLU A 51 -22.30 -13.76 -14.16
C GLU A 51 -20.99 -13.95 -13.41
N ALA A 52 -19.90 -14.29 -14.10
CA ALA A 52 -18.57 -14.43 -13.50
C ALA A 52 -18.04 -13.10 -12.95
N VAL A 53 -18.21 -12.01 -13.67
CA VAL A 53 -17.82 -10.67 -13.22
C VAL A 53 -18.62 -10.25 -11.99
N GLU A 54 -19.93 -10.50 -11.96
CA GLU A 54 -20.78 -10.14 -10.80
C GLU A 54 -20.48 -11.02 -9.59
N LYS A 55 -20.20 -12.31 -9.79
CA LYS A 55 -19.72 -13.18 -8.70
C LYS A 55 -18.39 -12.68 -8.14
N ALA A 56 -17.44 -12.34 -8.98
CA ALA A 56 -16.15 -11.78 -8.55
C ALA A 56 -16.32 -10.45 -7.79
N ARG A 57 -17.25 -9.61 -8.24
CA ARG A 57 -17.60 -8.35 -7.55
C ARG A 57 -18.16 -8.62 -6.15
N ALA A 58 -19.00 -9.66 -6.00
CA ALA A 58 -19.52 -10.08 -4.71
C ALA A 58 -18.40 -10.61 -3.78
N ASP A 59 -17.46 -11.37 -4.31
CA ASP A 59 -16.30 -11.88 -3.55
C ASP A 59 -15.38 -10.73 -3.06
N VAL A 60 -15.16 -9.71 -3.90
CA VAL A 60 -14.43 -8.48 -3.50
C VAL A 60 -15.17 -7.74 -2.41
N GLY A 61 -16.48 -7.51 -2.58
CA GLY A 61 -17.32 -6.87 -1.56
C GLY A 61 -17.29 -7.64 -0.23
N ALA A 62 -17.37 -8.96 -0.29
CA ALA A 62 -17.40 -9.82 0.90
C ALA A 62 -16.14 -9.72 1.78
N LEU A 63 -14.95 -9.48 1.20
CA LEU A 63 -13.71 -9.31 1.99
C LEU A 63 -13.74 -8.04 2.83
N ILE A 64 -14.37 -6.98 2.33
CA ILE A 64 -14.40 -5.67 3.00
C ILE A 64 -15.77 -5.35 3.64
N GLY A 65 -16.71 -6.31 3.69
CA GLY A 65 -18.05 -6.07 4.26
C GLY A 65 -18.86 -5.03 3.47
N ALA A 66 -18.77 -5.01 2.14
CA ALA A 66 -19.47 -4.07 1.26
C ALA A 66 -20.54 -4.75 0.40
N ASP A 67 -21.59 -4.01 0.05
CA ASP A 67 -22.55 -4.41 -0.98
C ASP A 67 -21.81 -4.48 -2.35
N PRO A 68 -21.97 -5.54 -3.16
CA PRO A 68 -21.34 -5.64 -4.47
C PRO A 68 -21.63 -4.44 -5.39
N ARG A 69 -22.78 -3.80 -5.24
CA ARG A 69 -23.15 -2.59 -5.98
C ARG A 69 -22.33 -1.36 -5.62
N GLU A 70 -21.53 -1.40 -4.56
CA GLU A 70 -20.59 -0.35 -4.15
C GLU A 70 -19.18 -0.56 -4.72
N ILE A 71 -18.96 -1.68 -5.41
CA ILE A 71 -17.67 -2.02 -6.04
C ILE A 71 -17.68 -1.57 -7.49
N VAL A 72 -16.64 -0.83 -7.90
CA VAL A 72 -16.37 -0.35 -9.25
C VAL A 72 -15.04 -0.92 -9.72
N TRP A 73 -15.02 -1.65 -10.82
CA TRP A 73 -13.78 -2.20 -11.38
C TRP A 73 -12.88 -1.12 -11.96
N THR A 74 -11.59 -1.24 -11.69
CA THR A 74 -10.53 -0.37 -12.21
C THR A 74 -9.33 -1.21 -12.64
N SER A 75 -8.30 -0.58 -13.20
CA SER A 75 -7.06 -1.26 -13.58
C SER A 75 -6.08 -1.46 -12.42
N GLY A 76 -6.37 -0.93 -11.23
CA GLY A 76 -5.52 -1.00 -10.05
C GLY A 76 -5.74 0.16 -9.09
N ALA A 77 -5.02 0.17 -7.98
CA ALA A 77 -5.17 1.21 -6.96
C ALA A 77 -4.84 2.62 -7.49
N THR A 78 -3.90 2.77 -8.40
CA THR A 78 -3.57 4.07 -9.00
C THR A 78 -4.77 4.67 -9.73
N GLU A 79 -5.46 3.90 -10.57
CA GLU A 79 -6.69 4.36 -11.22
C GLU A 79 -7.79 4.60 -10.20
N SER A 80 -7.96 3.72 -9.19
CA SER A 80 -8.94 3.89 -8.14
C SER A 80 -8.72 5.19 -7.35
N ASN A 81 -7.47 5.52 -7.00
CA ASN A 81 -7.12 6.77 -6.33
C ASN A 81 -7.45 7.99 -7.20
N ASN A 82 -7.12 7.94 -8.50
CA ASN A 82 -7.45 9.01 -9.43
C ASN A 82 -8.97 9.20 -9.58
N LEU A 83 -9.70 8.10 -9.77
CA LEU A 83 -11.17 8.16 -9.90
C LEU A 83 -11.81 8.70 -8.61
N ALA A 84 -11.37 8.24 -7.44
CA ALA A 84 -11.90 8.69 -6.16
C ALA A 84 -11.62 10.18 -5.93
N ILE A 85 -10.35 10.57 -5.99
CA ILE A 85 -9.91 11.92 -5.60
C ILE A 85 -10.34 12.95 -6.63
N LYS A 86 -10.03 12.75 -7.92
CA LYS A 86 -10.45 13.67 -8.98
C LYS A 86 -11.96 13.66 -9.17
N GLY A 87 -12.57 12.48 -9.19
CA GLY A 87 -14.00 12.35 -9.38
C GLY A 87 -14.82 13.03 -8.28
N ALA A 88 -14.40 12.90 -7.02
CA ALA A 88 -15.04 13.60 -5.90
C ALA A 88 -14.74 15.11 -5.94
N ALA A 89 -13.49 15.51 -6.13
CA ALA A 89 -13.11 16.90 -6.19
C ALA A 89 -13.90 17.67 -7.25
N HIS A 90 -13.97 17.15 -8.48
CA HIS A 90 -14.73 17.77 -9.56
C HIS A 90 -16.24 17.80 -9.30
N PHE A 91 -16.80 16.70 -8.78
CA PHE A 91 -18.23 16.65 -8.50
C PHE A 91 -18.65 17.63 -7.40
N TYR A 92 -17.84 17.73 -6.34
CA TYR A 92 -18.17 18.57 -5.17
C TYR A 92 -17.55 19.97 -5.18
N GLN A 93 -16.86 20.38 -6.24
CA GLN A 93 -16.17 21.68 -6.33
C GLN A 93 -17.04 22.92 -6.07
N SER A 94 -18.36 22.81 -6.26
CA SER A 94 -19.29 23.88 -5.95
C SER A 94 -19.46 24.12 -4.43
N LYS A 95 -19.08 23.14 -3.59
CA LYS A 95 -19.13 23.24 -2.14
C LYS A 95 -17.83 23.76 -1.53
N GLY A 96 -16.72 23.66 -2.26
CA GLY A 96 -15.42 24.10 -1.82
C GLY A 96 -14.31 23.55 -2.71
N LYS A 97 -13.09 24.04 -2.49
CA LYS A 97 -11.91 23.64 -3.27
C LYS A 97 -10.71 23.22 -2.40
N HIS A 98 -10.92 23.01 -1.13
CA HIS A 98 -9.87 22.58 -0.23
C HIS A 98 -9.89 21.06 -0.01
N LEU A 99 -8.71 20.44 -0.13
CA LEU A 99 -8.46 19.01 0.04
C LEU A 99 -7.39 18.82 1.13
N ILE A 100 -7.45 17.73 1.86
CA ILE A 100 -6.43 17.37 2.85
C ILE A 100 -5.89 15.97 2.55
N THR A 101 -4.59 15.82 2.63
CA THR A 101 -3.91 14.52 2.58
C THR A 101 -2.68 14.54 3.48
N VAL A 102 -1.90 13.46 3.48
CA VAL A 102 -0.74 13.27 4.36
C VAL A 102 0.53 13.17 3.53
N LYS A 103 1.65 13.72 4.00
CA LYS A 103 2.94 13.69 3.28
C LYS A 103 3.48 12.29 3.03
N THR A 104 3.03 11.29 3.81
CA THR A 104 3.46 9.89 3.71
C THR A 104 2.60 9.04 2.77
N GLU A 105 1.66 9.62 2.06
CA GLU A 105 0.82 8.92 1.08
C GLU A 105 1.64 8.33 -0.09
N HIS A 106 1.07 7.34 -0.75
CA HIS A 106 1.64 6.83 -2.00
C HIS A 106 1.61 7.92 -3.09
N LYS A 107 2.57 7.89 -4.02
CA LYS A 107 2.65 8.87 -5.11
C LYS A 107 1.37 8.95 -5.96
N ALA A 108 0.64 7.86 -6.11
CA ALA A 108 -0.67 7.86 -6.79
C ALA A 108 -1.70 8.80 -6.14
N VAL A 109 -1.56 9.10 -4.84
CA VAL A 109 -2.36 10.12 -4.14
C VAL A 109 -1.70 11.49 -4.24
N LEU A 110 -0.41 11.58 -3.90
CA LEU A 110 0.31 12.88 -3.88
C LEU A 110 0.34 13.55 -5.24
N ASP A 111 0.62 12.81 -6.32
CA ASP A 111 0.68 13.38 -7.68
C ASP A 111 -0.72 13.72 -8.20
N THR A 112 -1.74 12.96 -7.79
CA THR A 112 -3.15 13.30 -8.08
C THR A 112 -3.58 14.59 -7.37
N MET A 113 -3.17 14.79 -6.12
CA MET A 113 -3.41 16.03 -5.38
C MET A 113 -2.71 17.23 -6.05
N ARG A 114 -1.44 17.08 -6.46
CA ARG A 114 -0.70 18.11 -7.20
C ARG A 114 -1.34 18.46 -8.53
N GLU A 115 -1.92 17.48 -9.21
CA GLU A 115 -2.68 17.75 -10.45
C GLU A 115 -3.92 18.59 -10.16
N LEU A 116 -4.63 18.35 -9.07
CA LEU A 116 -5.78 19.15 -8.67
C LEU A 116 -5.36 20.58 -8.27
N GLU A 117 -4.19 20.78 -7.65
CA GLU A 117 -3.64 22.14 -7.41
C GLU A 117 -3.45 22.91 -8.71
N ARG A 118 -2.95 22.27 -9.79
CA ARG A 118 -2.86 22.91 -11.13
C ARG A 118 -4.22 23.28 -11.70
N GLN A 119 -5.27 22.62 -11.25
CA GLN A 119 -6.66 22.90 -11.65
C GLN A 119 -7.36 23.89 -10.72
N GLY A 120 -6.64 24.51 -9.78
CA GLY A 120 -7.14 25.57 -8.91
C GLY A 120 -7.80 25.07 -7.61
N PHE A 121 -7.51 23.85 -7.18
CA PHE A 121 -7.79 23.37 -5.83
C PHE A 121 -6.64 23.75 -4.89
N GLU A 122 -6.93 23.81 -3.60
CA GLU A 122 -5.93 23.99 -2.55
C GLU A 122 -5.76 22.68 -1.77
N VAL A 123 -4.53 22.28 -1.49
CA VAL A 123 -4.23 21.04 -0.78
C VAL A 123 -3.39 21.28 0.46
N SER A 124 -3.85 20.81 1.61
CA SER A 124 -3.05 20.71 2.83
C SER A 124 -2.42 19.33 2.93
N TYR A 125 -1.09 19.29 2.95
CA TYR A 125 -0.29 18.09 3.14
C TYR A 125 0.16 18.02 4.60
N LEU A 126 -0.47 17.16 5.40
CA LEU A 126 -0.19 17.06 6.82
C LEU A 126 1.10 16.30 7.09
N ASP A 127 1.83 16.76 8.09
CA ASP A 127 2.93 16.01 8.69
C ASP A 127 2.38 14.84 9.52
N VAL A 128 3.22 13.84 9.74
CA VAL A 128 2.98 12.73 10.68
C VAL A 128 3.88 12.86 11.89
N GLN A 129 3.56 12.15 12.96
CA GLN A 129 4.42 12.02 14.12
C GLN A 129 5.64 11.13 13.79
N ALA A 130 6.65 11.12 14.65
CA ALA A 130 7.88 10.34 14.44
C ALA A 130 7.65 8.83 14.31
N ASP A 131 6.51 8.33 14.78
CA ASP A 131 6.07 6.94 14.62
C ASP A 131 5.22 6.69 13.38
N GLY A 132 4.94 7.73 12.58
CA GLY A 132 4.19 7.66 11.33
C GLY A 132 2.67 7.80 11.49
N LEU A 133 2.15 7.97 12.69
CA LEU A 133 0.72 8.23 12.93
C LEU A 133 0.36 9.69 12.65
N ILE A 134 -0.88 9.90 12.23
CA ILE A 134 -1.47 11.23 12.10
C ILE A 134 -1.84 11.75 13.49
N ASP A 135 -1.52 13.00 13.78
CA ASP A 135 -2.04 13.71 14.94
C ASP A 135 -3.46 14.22 14.62
N MET A 136 -4.44 13.74 15.37
CA MET A 136 -5.84 14.11 15.16
C MET A 136 -6.12 15.59 15.43
N ASP A 137 -5.37 16.25 16.29
CA ASP A 137 -5.54 17.69 16.54
C ASP A 137 -4.98 18.51 15.39
N VAL A 138 -3.86 18.09 14.78
CA VAL A 138 -3.34 18.68 13.54
C VAL A 138 -4.35 18.51 12.40
N LEU A 139 -4.94 17.33 12.25
CA LEU A 139 -5.97 17.11 11.22
C LEU A 139 -7.19 18.02 11.45
N LYS A 140 -7.70 18.09 12.68
CA LYS A 140 -8.85 18.96 13.02
C LYS A 140 -8.56 20.43 12.72
N ALA A 141 -7.37 20.91 13.06
CA ALA A 141 -6.96 22.29 12.82
C ALA A 141 -6.81 22.63 11.33
N ALA A 142 -6.51 21.66 10.48
CA ALA A 142 -6.39 21.84 9.04
C ALA A 142 -7.74 21.91 8.31
N ILE A 143 -8.84 21.48 8.93
CA ILE A 143 -10.17 21.51 8.31
C ILE A 143 -10.67 22.94 8.22
N ARG A 144 -11.08 23.32 7.01
CA ARG A 144 -11.64 24.64 6.67
C ARG A 144 -13.13 24.49 6.29
N PRO A 145 -13.91 25.59 6.28
CA PRO A 145 -15.32 25.56 5.81
C PRO A 145 -15.47 25.07 4.37
N ASP A 146 -14.46 25.23 3.52
CA ASP A 146 -14.43 24.83 2.12
C ASP A 146 -13.69 23.49 1.89
N THR A 147 -13.37 22.73 2.94
CA THR A 147 -12.80 21.39 2.82
C THR A 147 -13.85 20.40 2.34
N ILE A 148 -13.60 19.75 1.20
CA ILE A 148 -14.55 18.81 0.56
C ILE A 148 -14.10 17.36 0.60
N LEU A 149 -12.79 17.10 0.71
CA LEU A 149 -12.22 15.76 0.67
C LEU A 149 -11.02 15.65 1.61
N ILE A 150 -10.97 14.53 2.32
CA ILE A 150 -9.77 14.07 3.05
C ILE A 150 -9.39 12.70 2.49
N SER A 151 -8.11 12.52 2.17
CA SER A 151 -7.56 11.24 1.69
C SER A 151 -6.42 10.79 2.58
N VAL A 152 -6.56 9.60 3.19
CA VAL A 152 -5.57 8.99 4.08
C VAL A 152 -5.41 7.52 3.76
N MET A 153 -4.17 7.09 3.62
CA MET A 153 -3.80 5.69 3.43
C MET A 153 -4.09 4.86 4.70
N PHE A 154 -4.68 3.68 4.54
CA PHE A 154 -4.98 2.79 5.67
C PHE A 154 -3.70 2.22 6.30
N VAL A 155 -2.88 1.59 5.45
CA VAL A 155 -1.61 0.96 5.83
C VAL A 155 -0.50 1.52 4.97
N ASN A 156 0.51 2.12 5.58
CA ASN A 156 1.63 2.69 4.84
C ASN A 156 2.47 1.60 4.17
N ASN A 157 2.76 1.77 2.90
CA ASN A 157 3.47 0.78 2.07
C ASN A 157 4.96 0.65 2.41
N GLU A 158 5.57 1.65 3.05
CA GLU A 158 7.00 1.61 3.41
C GLU A 158 7.23 1.14 4.85
N ILE A 159 6.47 1.65 5.80
CA ILE A 159 6.68 1.41 7.24
C ILE A 159 5.63 0.51 7.88
N GLY A 160 4.58 0.13 7.14
CA GLY A 160 3.53 -0.77 7.62
C GLY A 160 2.56 -0.20 8.65
N VAL A 161 2.68 1.08 9.01
CA VAL A 161 1.85 1.73 10.03
C VAL A 161 0.39 1.78 9.61
N ILE A 162 -0.51 1.47 10.55
CA ILE A 162 -1.96 1.47 10.39
C ILE A 162 -2.50 2.78 10.98
N GLN A 163 -3.18 3.59 10.17
CA GLN A 163 -3.85 4.82 10.63
C GLN A 163 -5.19 4.52 11.30
N ASP A 164 -5.61 5.40 12.20
CA ASP A 164 -6.93 5.31 12.87
C ASP A 164 -8.06 5.76 11.94
N ILE A 165 -8.36 4.90 10.95
CA ILE A 165 -9.40 5.16 9.94
C ILE A 165 -10.78 5.40 10.58
N PRO A 166 -11.21 4.65 11.62
CA PRO A 166 -12.48 4.93 12.29
C PRO A 166 -12.58 6.34 12.87
N ALA A 167 -11.55 6.81 13.58
CA ALA A 167 -11.55 8.14 14.18
C ALA A 167 -11.55 9.25 13.12
N ILE A 168 -10.72 9.11 12.09
CA ILE A 168 -10.67 10.07 10.97
C ILE A 168 -12.01 10.11 10.24
N GLY A 169 -12.57 8.95 9.93
CA GLY A 169 -13.84 8.84 9.23
C GLY A 169 -15.03 9.41 10.02
N THR A 170 -15.04 9.21 11.35
CA THR A 170 -16.03 9.82 12.24
C THR A 170 -15.98 11.34 12.15
N LEU A 171 -14.78 11.91 12.25
CA LEU A 171 -14.56 13.35 12.10
C LEU A 171 -15.05 13.87 10.72
N CYS A 172 -14.70 13.15 9.64
CA CYS A 172 -15.15 13.52 8.28
C CYS A 172 -16.68 13.50 8.18
N ARG A 173 -17.32 12.47 8.74
CA ARG A 173 -18.79 12.33 8.73
C ARG A 173 -19.46 13.45 9.49
N GLU A 174 -18.97 13.83 10.66
CA GLU A 174 -19.47 14.96 11.47
C GLU A 174 -19.36 16.30 10.73
N LYS A 175 -18.32 16.46 9.92
CA LYS A 175 -18.05 17.69 9.16
C LYS A 175 -18.67 17.68 7.75
N GLY A 176 -19.28 16.58 7.30
CA GLY A 176 -19.84 16.45 5.96
C GLY A 176 -18.79 16.44 4.85
N ILE A 177 -17.58 15.98 5.15
CA ILE A 177 -16.42 15.89 4.25
C ILE A 177 -16.35 14.48 3.68
N ILE A 178 -16.09 14.34 2.38
CA ILE A 178 -15.85 13.04 1.74
C ILE A 178 -14.53 12.45 2.25
N PHE A 179 -14.57 11.20 2.70
CA PHE A 179 -13.39 10.49 3.16
C PHE A 179 -12.99 9.37 2.22
N HIS A 180 -11.81 9.52 1.62
CA HIS A 180 -11.16 8.51 0.78
C HIS A 180 -10.02 7.81 1.53
N VAL A 181 -9.92 6.51 1.34
CA VAL A 181 -8.87 5.66 1.92
C VAL A 181 -8.18 4.86 0.82
N ASP A 182 -6.86 5.01 0.69
CA ASP A 182 -6.04 4.06 -0.07
C ASP A 182 -5.80 2.81 0.79
N ALA A 183 -6.45 1.70 0.45
CA ALA A 183 -6.36 0.43 1.16
C ALA A 183 -5.55 -0.64 0.41
N ALA A 184 -4.71 -0.25 -0.55
CA ALA A 184 -3.94 -1.19 -1.35
C ALA A 184 -3.05 -2.13 -0.51
N GLN A 185 -2.57 -1.68 0.65
CA GLN A 185 -1.78 -2.48 1.59
C GLN A 185 -2.60 -3.13 2.71
N ALA A 186 -3.91 -2.83 2.80
CA ALA A 186 -4.74 -3.25 3.93
C ALA A 186 -5.50 -4.56 3.67
N THR A 187 -5.95 -4.81 2.44
CA THR A 187 -6.77 -5.98 2.10
C THR A 187 -6.07 -7.30 2.42
N GLY A 188 -6.77 -8.18 3.14
CA GLY A 188 -6.22 -9.45 3.62
C GLY A 188 -5.18 -9.33 4.74
N LYS A 189 -4.94 -8.14 5.28
CA LYS A 189 -3.97 -7.87 6.35
C LYS A 189 -4.57 -7.13 7.55
N VAL A 190 -5.67 -6.42 7.33
CA VAL A 190 -6.45 -5.72 8.35
C VAL A 190 -7.92 -6.09 8.14
N GLU A 191 -8.66 -6.29 9.23
CA GLU A 191 -10.11 -6.45 9.13
C GLU A 191 -10.74 -5.15 8.65
N ILE A 192 -11.57 -5.25 7.62
CA ILE A 192 -12.29 -4.14 7.02
C ILE A 192 -13.77 -4.49 6.97
N ASP A 193 -14.61 -3.64 7.54
CA ASP A 193 -16.06 -3.77 7.48
C ASP A 193 -16.70 -2.42 7.11
N MET A 194 -17.07 -2.29 5.84
CA MET A 194 -17.64 -1.06 5.30
C MET A 194 -19.05 -0.76 5.80
N GLU A 195 -19.72 -1.70 6.47
CA GLU A 195 -20.99 -1.42 7.15
C GLU A 195 -20.76 -0.51 8.37
N THR A 196 -19.65 -0.69 9.06
CA THR A 196 -19.32 0.03 10.29
C THR A 196 -18.31 1.17 10.10
N LEU A 197 -17.37 1.02 9.14
CA LEU A 197 -16.37 2.06 8.88
C LEU A 197 -16.99 3.29 8.19
N PRO A 198 -16.79 4.49 8.75
CA PRO A 198 -17.31 5.73 8.17
C PRO A 198 -16.42 6.25 7.02
N VAL A 199 -16.18 5.41 6.01
CA VAL A 199 -15.40 5.69 4.82
C VAL A 199 -16.31 5.79 3.60
N ASP A 200 -16.10 6.78 2.73
CA ASP A 200 -16.93 7.03 1.56
C ASP A 200 -16.38 6.39 0.29
N LEU A 201 -15.06 6.37 0.16
CA LEU A 201 -14.33 5.85 -0.99
C LEU A 201 -13.13 5.04 -0.51
N MET A 202 -12.92 3.84 -1.07
CA MET A 202 -11.77 3.00 -0.71
C MET A 202 -11.15 2.37 -1.95
N SER A 203 -9.85 2.61 -2.16
CA SER A 203 -9.09 2.06 -3.29
C SER A 203 -8.47 0.72 -2.94
N LEU A 204 -8.66 -0.27 -3.82
CA LEU A 204 -8.23 -1.66 -3.65
C LEU A 204 -7.33 -2.10 -4.82
N ALA A 205 -6.33 -2.92 -4.51
CA ALA A 205 -5.43 -3.53 -5.50
C ALA A 205 -5.47 -5.06 -5.41
N SER A 206 -5.50 -5.72 -6.56
CA SER A 206 -5.49 -7.18 -6.63
C SER A 206 -4.12 -7.78 -6.31
N HIS A 207 -3.06 -7.25 -6.92
CA HIS A 207 -1.72 -7.85 -6.91
C HIS A 207 -0.99 -7.76 -5.56
N LYS A 208 -1.55 -7.09 -4.57
CA LYS A 208 -1.05 -7.04 -3.18
C LYS A 208 -1.82 -7.98 -2.23
N THR A 209 -2.75 -8.75 -2.79
CA THR A 209 -3.59 -9.74 -2.11
C THR A 209 -3.59 -11.06 -2.90
N TYR A 210 -2.44 -11.42 -3.49
CA TYR A 210 -2.20 -12.65 -4.25
C TYR A 210 -3.06 -12.83 -5.50
N GLY A 211 -3.57 -11.73 -6.04
CA GLY A 211 -4.29 -11.69 -7.30
C GLY A 211 -3.44 -11.17 -8.47
N PRO A 212 -4.00 -11.13 -9.69
CA PRO A 212 -3.30 -10.65 -10.88
C PRO A 212 -3.05 -9.16 -10.83
N LYS A 213 -1.96 -8.72 -11.49
CA LYS A 213 -1.71 -7.31 -11.82
C LYS A 213 -2.73 -6.81 -12.86
N GLY A 214 -2.90 -5.50 -12.97
CA GLY A 214 -3.74 -4.88 -14.00
C GLY A 214 -5.23 -4.85 -13.68
N ILE A 215 -5.63 -5.21 -12.47
CA ILE A 215 -6.99 -5.10 -11.96
C ILE A 215 -6.98 -4.56 -10.52
N GLY A 216 -7.96 -3.75 -10.20
CA GLY A 216 -8.27 -3.24 -8.89
C GLY A 216 -9.75 -2.88 -8.79
N ALA A 217 -10.13 -2.27 -7.70
CA ALA A 217 -11.49 -1.80 -7.50
C ALA A 217 -11.54 -0.53 -6.66
N LEU A 218 -12.60 0.24 -6.84
CA LEU A 218 -12.96 1.35 -5.99
C LEU A 218 -14.28 1.03 -5.29
N TYR A 219 -14.27 1.03 -3.96
CA TYR A 219 -15.50 1.08 -3.19
C TYR A 219 -16.07 2.50 -3.23
N VAL A 220 -17.33 2.62 -3.57
CA VAL A 220 -18.08 3.89 -3.62
C VAL A 220 -19.36 3.75 -2.79
N ARG A 221 -19.43 4.44 -1.65
CA ARG A 221 -20.54 4.34 -0.71
C ARG A 221 -21.87 4.76 -1.35
N ARG A 222 -22.90 3.95 -1.13
CA ARG A 222 -24.25 4.22 -1.64
C ARG A 222 -25.18 4.86 -0.61
N LYS A 223 -24.89 4.72 0.68
CA LYS A 223 -25.70 5.28 1.78
C LYS A 223 -24.83 5.82 2.91
N PRO A 224 -24.70 7.15 3.08
CA PRO A 224 -25.19 8.20 2.17
C PRO A 224 -24.52 8.11 0.80
N ARG A 225 -25.23 8.53 -0.25
CA ARG A 225 -24.75 8.36 -1.63
C ARG A 225 -23.58 9.31 -1.94
N VAL A 226 -22.44 8.74 -2.29
CA VAL A 226 -21.28 9.46 -2.85
C VAL A 226 -21.39 9.49 -4.38
N ARG A 227 -21.07 10.62 -4.98
CA ARG A 227 -21.06 10.80 -6.43
C ARG A 227 -19.67 11.15 -6.91
N LEU A 228 -19.32 10.65 -8.07
CA LEU A 228 -18.04 10.88 -8.72
C LEU A 228 -18.27 11.35 -10.16
N GLU A 229 -17.42 12.26 -10.60
CA GLU A 229 -17.27 12.55 -12.02
C GLU A 229 -16.36 11.48 -12.64
N ALA A 230 -16.81 10.86 -13.74
CA ALA A 230 -16.05 9.84 -14.44
C ALA A 230 -14.75 10.44 -15.02
N GLN A 231 -13.64 9.69 -14.92
CA GLN A 231 -12.35 10.07 -15.51
C GLN A 231 -12.17 9.44 -16.91
N MET A 232 -12.84 8.33 -17.18
CA MET A 232 -12.81 7.62 -18.44
C MET A 232 -14.22 7.52 -19.01
N HIS A 233 -14.40 7.99 -20.26
CA HIS A 233 -15.68 8.03 -20.93
C HIS A 233 -15.73 7.00 -22.07
N GLY A 234 -16.88 6.39 -22.29
CA GLY A 234 -17.13 5.40 -23.36
C GLY A 234 -18.02 4.26 -22.90
N GLY A 235 -19.20 4.08 -23.49
CA GLY A 235 -20.10 2.96 -23.25
C GLY A 235 -20.84 2.93 -21.89
N GLY A 236 -20.51 3.76 -20.92
CA GLY A 236 -21.22 3.87 -19.66
C GLY A 236 -21.10 2.66 -18.71
N HIS A 237 -20.06 1.84 -18.85
CA HIS A 237 -19.79 0.71 -17.96
C HIS A 237 -19.62 1.17 -16.50
N GLU A 238 -19.70 0.25 -15.58
CA GLU A 238 -19.58 0.51 -14.15
C GLU A 238 -20.52 1.64 -13.69
N ARG A 239 -21.75 1.59 -14.13
CA ARG A 239 -22.80 2.59 -13.79
C ARG A 239 -22.41 4.02 -14.20
N GLY A 240 -21.65 4.16 -15.27
CA GLY A 240 -21.17 5.43 -15.79
C GLY A 240 -19.95 6.01 -15.07
N MET A 241 -19.42 5.34 -14.06
CA MET A 241 -18.27 5.82 -13.31
C MET A 241 -16.92 5.46 -13.96
N ARG A 242 -16.87 4.32 -14.67
CA ARG A 242 -15.65 3.86 -15.32
C ARG A 242 -15.99 3.04 -16.58
N SER A 243 -15.70 3.59 -17.74
CA SER A 243 -15.96 2.95 -19.02
C SER A 243 -14.82 2.06 -19.48
N GLY A 244 -15.13 1.05 -20.27
CA GLY A 244 -14.18 0.09 -20.85
C GLY A 244 -14.65 -1.35 -20.66
N THR A 245 -14.39 -2.22 -21.64
CA THR A 245 -14.72 -3.64 -21.57
C THR A 245 -14.04 -4.26 -20.36
N LEU A 246 -14.83 -4.94 -19.51
CA LEU A 246 -14.28 -5.57 -18.30
C LEU A 246 -13.46 -6.81 -18.66
N PRO A 247 -12.25 -6.95 -18.12
CA PRO A 247 -11.38 -8.10 -18.35
C PRO A 247 -11.83 -9.26 -17.45
N THR A 248 -12.76 -10.08 -17.92
CA THR A 248 -13.44 -11.13 -17.15
C THR A 248 -12.44 -12.02 -16.38
N HIS A 249 -11.36 -12.45 -17.03
CA HIS A 249 -10.31 -13.29 -16.40
C HIS A 249 -9.61 -12.59 -15.23
N GLN A 250 -9.36 -11.28 -15.32
CA GLN A 250 -8.75 -10.51 -14.22
C GLN A 250 -9.76 -10.23 -13.11
N CYS A 251 -11.02 -9.92 -13.43
CA CYS A 251 -12.08 -9.78 -12.44
C CYS A 251 -12.23 -11.06 -11.62
N VAL A 252 -12.33 -12.22 -12.29
CA VAL A 252 -12.36 -13.54 -11.65
C VAL A 252 -11.12 -13.76 -10.78
N GLY A 253 -9.94 -13.41 -11.28
CA GLY A 253 -8.69 -13.54 -10.53
C GLY A 253 -8.69 -12.70 -9.25
N MET A 254 -9.13 -11.43 -9.31
CA MET A 254 -9.23 -10.59 -8.10
C MET A 254 -10.31 -11.11 -7.15
N GLY A 255 -11.48 -11.53 -7.66
CA GLY A 255 -12.55 -12.09 -6.84
C GLY A 255 -12.08 -13.33 -6.08
N GLU A 256 -11.44 -14.28 -6.76
CA GLU A 256 -10.92 -15.49 -6.14
C GLU A 256 -9.80 -15.20 -5.12
N ALA A 257 -8.88 -14.27 -5.44
CA ALA A 257 -7.85 -13.84 -4.51
C ALA A 257 -8.43 -13.26 -3.22
N PHE A 258 -9.49 -12.46 -3.33
CA PHE A 258 -10.16 -11.84 -2.18
C PHE A 258 -11.00 -12.87 -1.39
N ARG A 259 -11.63 -13.82 -2.07
CA ARG A 259 -12.31 -14.95 -1.42
C ARG A 259 -11.33 -15.78 -0.60
N ILE A 260 -10.18 -16.12 -1.17
CA ILE A 260 -9.10 -16.85 -0.47
C ILE A 260 -8.57 -16.03 0.69
N ALA A 261 -8.31 -14.73 0.49
CA ALA A 261 -7.84 -13.85 1.55
C ALA A 261 -8.79 -13.81 2.74
N LYS A 262 -10.12 -13.81 2.50
CA LYS A 262 -11.11 -13.89 3.57
C LYS A 262 -11.04 -15.18 4.38
N LEU A 263 -10.77 -16.30 3.72
CA LEU A 263 -10.67 -17.61 4.36
C LEU A 263 -9.34 -17.80 5.11
N ASP A 264 -8.24 -17.36 4.51
CA ASP A 264 -6.89 -17.65 4.96
C ASP A 264 -6.30 -16.53 5.84
N MET A 265 -6.99 -15.38 6.00
CA MET A 265 -6.44 -14.18 6.67
C MET A 265 -5.87 -14.46 8.06
N ALA A 266 -6.57 -15.21 8.90
CA ALA A 266 -6.11 -15.52 10.25
C ALA A 266 -4.80 -16.32 10.24
N GLN A 267 -4.69 -17.30 9.33
CA GLN A 267 -3.49 -18.11 9.16
C GLN A 267 -2.34 -17.30 8.59
N ASP A 268 -2.60 -16.48 7.55
CA ASP A 268 -1.60 -15.60 6.94
C ASP A 268 -1.06 -14.57 7.94
N LEU A 269 -1.93 -13.98 8.77
CA LEU A 269 -1.53 -13.04 9.84
C LEU A 269 -0.67 -13.73 10.90
N ALA A 270 -1.06 -14.90 11.38
CA ALA A 270 -0.30 -15.66 12.37
C ALA A 270 1.11 -16.01 11.84
N LYS A 271 1.19 -16.49 10.61
CA LYS A 271 2.46 -16.80 9.93
C LYS A 271 3.32 -15.55 9.75
N ALA A 272 2.76 -14.46 9.22
CA ALA A 272 3.47 -13.21 9.03
C ALA A 272 4.01 -12.66 10.35
N LYS A 273 3.22 -12.74 11.44
CA LYS A 273 3.64 -12.32 12.78
C LYS A 273 4.82 -13.14 13.30
N ALA A 274 4.79 -14.45 13.12
CA ALA A 274 5.88 -15.33 13.54
C ALA A 274 7.17 -15.06 12.76
N LEU A 275 7.10 -14.96 11.43
CA LEU A 275 8.25 -14.70 10.55
C LEU A 275 8.84 -13.31 10.76
N SER A 276 8.00 -12.28 10.87
CA SER A 276 8.48 -10.91 11.12
C SER A 276 9.10 -10.76 12.51
N LYS A 277 8.53 -11.42 13.52
CA LYS A 277 9.15 -11.44 14.86
C LYS A 277 10.52 -12.10 14.81
N ARG A 278 10.66 -13.24 14.14
CA ARG A 278 11.95 -13.93 13.97
C ARG A 278 12.99 -13.03 13.30
N LEU A 279 12.59 -12.36 12.21
CA LEU A 279 13.44 -11.40 11.50
C LEU A 279 13.83 -10.21 12.39
N LEU A 280 12.88 -9.64 13.10
CA LEU A 280 13.11 -8.51 14.01
C LEU A 280 14.06 -8.89 15.15
N ASP A 281 13.80 -9.99 15.86
CA ASP A 281 14.65 -10.49 16.96
C ASP A 281 16.07 -10.78 16.46
N GLY A 282 16.18 -11.30 15.23
CA GLY A 282 17.47 -11.59 14.60
C GLY A 282 18.30 -10.34 14.28
N LEU A 283 17.68 -9.23 13.94
CA LEU A 283 18.35 -8.02 13.49
C LEU A 283 18.54 -6.96 14.58
N THR A 284 17.63 -6.87 15.55
CA THR A 284 17.70 -5.83 16.60
C THR A 284 18.74 -6.07 17.70
N GLY A 285 19.41 -7.23 17.68
CA GLY A 285 20.58 -7.48 18.54
C GLY A 285 21.85 -6.75 18.09
N MET A 286 21.87 -6.09 16.93
CA MET A 286 22.98 -5.28 16.46
C MET A 286 22.86 -3.85 17.00
N GLU A 287 24.01 -3.24 17.33
CA GLU A 287 24.09 -1.83 17.71
C GLU A 287 23.63 -0.90 16.58
N GLN A 288 23.09 0.26 16.91
CA GLN A 288 22.72 1.32 15.95
C GLN A 288 21.79 0.84 14.82
N VAL A 289 20.78 0.07 15.21
CA VAL A 289 19.70 -0.40 14.34
C VAL A 289 18.39 0.21 14.81
N PHE A 290 17.63 0.80 13.90
CA PHE A 290 16.42 1.55 14.22
C PHE A 290 15.24 1.03 13.43
N ILE A 291 14.13 0.73 14.12
CA ILE A 291 12.86 0.37 13.49
C ILE A 291 12.15 1.67 13.07
N ASN A 292 11.64 1.71 11.85
CA ASN A 292 10.89 2.83 11.32
C ASN A 292 9.37 2.57 11.42
N GLY A 293 8.66 3.54 11.97
CA GLY A 293 7.22 3.47 12.21
C GLY A 293 6.83 2.93 13.58
N HIS A 294 5.54 3.01 13.90
CA HIS A 294 4.99 2.57 15.18
C HIS A 294 5.20 1.08 15.41
N LEU A 295 5.61 0.67 16.61
CA LEU A 295 5.97 -0.72 16.91
C LEU A 295 4.77 -1.67 16.97
N GLU A 296 3.61 -1.19 17.45
CA GLU A 296 2.41 -1.99 17.67
C GLU A 296 1.32 -1.75 16.61
N LYS A 297 1.06 -0.47 16.27
CA LYS A 297 0.04 -0.09 15.28
C LYS A 297 0.58 -0.26 13.85
N ARG A 298 0.90 -1.50 13.49
CA ARG A 298 1.45 -1.86 12.18
C ARG A 298 0.98 -3.25 11.75
N VAL A 299 0.97 -3.47 10.43
CA VAL A 299 0.76 -4.82 9.90
C VAL A 299 2.00 -5.69 10.16
N PRO A 300 1.82 -6.96 10.54
CA PRO A 300 2.95 -7.84 10.84
C PRO A 300 3.79 -8.19 9.60
N HIS A 301 3.24 -8.03 8.40
CA HIS A 301 3.91 -8.38 7.14
C HIS A 301 5.09 -7.47 6.79
N ASN A 302 5.17 -6.26 7.35
CA ASN A 302 6.11 -5.23 6.96
C ASN A 302 7.06 -4.90 8.10
N LEU A 303 8.35 -4.95 7.81
CA LEU A 303 9.42 -4.51 8.70
C LEU A 303 10.33 -3.54 7.94
N ASN A 304 10.48 -2.33 8.45
CA ASN A 304 11.36 -1.31 7.90
C ASN A 304 12.41 -0.96 8.95
N ILE A 305 13.69 -1.20 8.64
CA ILE A 305 14.82 -1.05 9.57
C ILE A 305 15.91 -0.21 8.90
N SER A 306 16.42 0.78 9.62
CA SER A 306 17.62 1.56 9.25
C SER A 306 18.85 1.04 9.99
N PHE A 307 19.96 0.93 9.28
CA PHE A 307 21.26 0.48 9.80
C PHE A 307 22.25 1.65 9.77
N ASN A 308 22.45 2.31 10.93
CA ASN A 308 23.36 3.46 10.98
C ASN A 308 24.81 3.08 10.66
N TYR A 309 25.56 4.04 10.10
CA TYR A 309 26.95 3.88 9.66
C TYR A 309 27.17 2.86 8.54
N VAL A 310 26.13 2.62 7.74
CA VAL A 310 26.16 1.74 6.57
C VAL A 310 25.70 2.53 5.36
N GLU A 311 26.46 2.48 4.29
CA GLU A 311 26.06 3.07 3.01
C GLU A 311 25.01 2.17 2.34
N GLY A 312 23.82 2.78 2.02
CA GLY A 312 22.63 2.02 1.64
C GLY A 312 22.75 1.28 0.30
N GLU A 313 23.40 1.86 -0.70
CA GLU A 313 23.61 1.20 -2.00
C GLU A 313 24.57 0.02 -1.88
N SER A 314 25.64 0.18 -1.12
CA SER A 314 26.59 -0.89 -0.83
C SER A 314 25.93 -2.04 -0.07
N LEU A 315 25.01 -1.73 0.84
CA LEU A 315 24.22 -2.76 1.54
C LEU A 315 23.34 -3.55 0.56
N ILE A 316 22.57 -2.88 -0.28
CA ILE A 316 21.74 -3.54 -1.31
C ILE A 316 22.61 -4.38 -2.26
N MET A 317 23.75 -3.86 -2.68
CA MET A 317 24.68 -4.60 -3.54
C MET A 317 25.31 -5.83 -2.85
N GLY A 318 25.51 -5.74 -1.54
CA GLY A 318 26.07 -6.84 -0.75
C GLY A 318 25.08 -7.99 -0.51
N ILE A 319 23.80 -7.70 -0.48
CA ILE A 319 22.73 -8.70 -0.15
C ILE A 319 21.97 -9.20 -1.39
N LYS A 320 22.65 -9.38 -2.52
CA LYS A 320 22.04 -9.82 -3.81
C LYS A 320 21.23 -11.12 -3.75
N GLY A 321 21.46 -11.95 -2.73
CA GLY A 321 20.65 -13.14 -2.47
C GLY A 321 19.24 -12.85 -1.93
N LEU A 322 18.93 -11.58 -1.63
CA LEU A 322 17.64 -11.12 -1.11
C LEU A 322 17.00 -10.11 -2.05
N ALA A 323 15.72 -10.30 -2.36
CA ALA A 323 14.89 -9.30 -3.03
C ALA A 323 14.16 -8.48 -1.95
N VAL A 324 14.69 -7.31 -1.64
CA VAL A 324 14.17 -6.35 -0.67
C VAL A 324 14.05 -4.98 -1.31
N SER A 325 13.32 -4.06 -0.70
CA SER A 325 13.29 -2.66 -1.11
C SER A 325 14.15 -1.80 -0.17
N SER A 326 14.88 -0.82 -0.74
CA SER A 326 15.52 0.23 0.05
C SER A 326 14.58 1.42 0.27
N GLY A 327 14.92 2.31 1.21
CA GLY A 327 14.16 3.54 1.44
C GLY A 327 14.14 4.53 0.27
N SER A 328 14.89 4.26 -0.80
CA SER A 328 14.87 5.07 -2.04
C SER A 328 14.10 4.41 -3.20
N ALA A 329 13.56 3.21 -3.03
CA ALA A 329 13.13 2.32 -4.10
C ALA A 329 11.83 2.69 -4.83
N CYS A 330 11.11 3.73 -4.46
CA CYS A 330 9.90 4.13 -5.19
C CYS A 330 10.17 4.98 -6.45
N THR A 331 11.43 5.36 -6.69
CA THR A 331 11.83 6.07 -7.92
C THR A 331 13.19 5.53 -8.38
N SER A 332 13.15 4.56 -9.27
CA SER A 332 14.31 3.91 -9.89
C SER A 332 15.30 4.84 -10.63
N ALA A 333 15.20 6.15 -10.46
CA ALA A 333 16.03 7.15 -11.12
C ALA A 333 16.55 8.27 -10.21
N SER A 334 16.18 8.34 -8.92
CA SER A 334 16.71 9.37 -8.02
C SER A 334 17.40 8.76 -6.81
N LEU A 335 18.61 9.23 -6.54
CA LEU A 335 19.39 8.94 -5.33
C LEU A 335 18.80 9.60 -4.07
N GLU A 336 17.55 10.07 -4.12
CA GLU A 336 16.92 10.76 -3.00
C GLU A 336 16.44 9.77 -1.93
N PRO A 337 16.64 10.08 -0.65
CA PRO A 337 16.13 9.28 0.44
C PRO A 337 14.59 9.29 0.46
N SER A 338 14.01 8.24 1.07
CA SER A 338 12.57 8.11 1.19
C SER A 338 11.93 9.34 1.82
N TYR A 339 10.97 9.95 1.12
CA TYR A 339 10.18 11.06 1.63
C TYR A 339 9.32 10.64 2.84
N VAL A 340 8.95 9.36 2.94
CA VAL A 340 8.23 8.81 4.09
C VAL A 340 9.13 8.81 5.32
N LEU A 341 10.36 8.31 5.23
CA LEU A 341 11.30 8.29 6.36
C LEU A 341 11.74 9.70 6.77
N ARG A 342 11.93 10.59 5.80
CA ARG A 342 12.16 12.02 6.09
C ARG A 342 10.97 12.64 6.85
N ALA A 343 9.75 12.30 6.49
CA ALA A 343 8.55 12.78 7.19
C ALA A 343 8.48 12.28 8.63
N LEU A 344 9.09 11.14 8.96
CA LEU A 344 9.25 10.65 10.33
C LEU A 344 10.38 11.37 11.10
N GLY A 345 11.11 12.29 10.48
CA GLY A 345 12.27 12.96 11.07
C GLY A 345 13.56 12.14 11.05
N ARG A 346 13.65 11.09 10.21
CA ARG A 346 14.92 10.38 10.00
C ARG A 346 15.89 11.24 9.22
N SER A 347 17.18 11.20 9.59
CA SER A 347 18.23 11.82 8.79
C SER A 347 18.34 11.15 7.41
N ASP A 348 18.95 11.85 6.46
CA ASP A 348 19.12 11.31 5.11
C ASP A 348 19.97 10.03 5.12
N GLU A 349 20.99 9.96 5.98
CA GLU A 349 21.84 8.77 6.15
C GLU A 349 21.03 7.56 6.64
N LEU A 350 20.19 7.75 7.67
CA LEU A 350 19.31 6.69 8.19
C LEU A 350 18.23 6.29 7.20
N ALA A 351 17.72 7.23 6.41
CA ALA A 351 16.74 6.93 5.38
C ALA A 351 17.37 6.13 4.23
N HIS A 352 18.59 6.48 3.80
CA HIS A 352 19.33 5.74 2.77
C HIS A 352 19.72 4.33 3.20
N SER A 353 20.12 4.13 4.46
CA SER A 353 20.53 2.83 4.99
C SER A 353 19.34 1.95 5.42
N SER A 354 18.12 2.30 5.07
CA SER A 354 16.94 1.52 5.42
C SER A 354 16.68 0.38 4.45
N LEU A 355 16.22 -0.74 5.00
CA LEU A 355 15.67 -1.87 4.26
C LEU A 355 14.21 -2.06 4.64
N ARG A 356 13.33 -2.11 3.64
CA ARG A 356 11.98 -2.62 3.81
C ARG A 356 11.97 -4.10 3.45
N MET A 357 11.65 -4.93 4.41
CA MET A 357 11.53 -6.38 4.27
C MET A 357 10.08 -6.77 4.55
N THR A 358 9.45 -7.44 3.60
CA THR A 358 8.05 -7.82 3.73
C THR A 358 7.88 -9.30 3.44
N VAL A 359 7.21 -9.98 4.36
CA VAL A 359 6.92 -11.43 4.30
C VAL A 359 5.51 -11.68 3.81
N GLY A 360 5.27 -12.87 3.29
CA GLY A 360 3.96 -13.24 2.76
C GLY A 360 3.62 -14.71 2.98
N ARG A 361 2.50 -15.13 2.37
CA ARG A 361 1.93 -16.49 2.45
C ARG A 361 2.95 -17.59 2.15
N PHE A 362 3.85 -17.35 1.22
CA PHE A 362 4.80 -18.36 0.73
C PHE A 362 6.19 -18.24 1.35
N SER A 363 6.46 -17.26 2.21
CA SER A 363 7.73 -17.15 2.93
C SER A 363 7.93 -18.30 3.92
N THR A 364 9.18 -18.74 4.12
CA THR A 364 9.53 -19.83 5.05
C THR A 364 10.49 -19.37 6.15
N GLU A 365 10.61 -20.16 7.22
CA GLU A 365 11.55 -19.85 8.32
C GLU A 365 13.01 -19.91 7.85
N GLU A 366 13.33 -20.86 6.99
CA GLU A 366 14.66 -21.03 6.41
C GLU A 366 15.07 -19.81 5.57
N GLU A 367 14.13 -19.23 4.83
CA GLU A 367 14.35 -17.97 4.08
C GLU A 367 14.63 -16.80 5.01
N ILE A 368 13.92 -16.72 6.14
CA ILE A 368 14.14 -15.68 7.16
C ILE A 368 15.49 -15.85 7.84
N ASP A 369 15.88 -17.07 8.19
CA ASP A 369 17.19 -17.33 8.79
C ASP A 369 18.34 -16.94 7.86
N TYR A 370 18.24 -17.30 6.59
CA TYR A 370 19.19 -16.90 5.57
C TYR A 370 19.26 -15.36 5.43
N ALA A 371 18.12 -14.68 5.47
CA ALA A 371 18.05 -13.23 5.39
C ALA A 371 18.76 -12.56 6.58
N ILE A 372 18.51 -13.06 7.80
CA ILE A 372 19.15 -12.56 9.02
C ILE A 372 20.68 -12.68 8.92
N GLU A 373 21.19 -13.86 8.59
CA GLU A 373 22.63 -14.11 8.49
C GLU A 373 23.28 -13.24 7.39
N THR A 374 22.63 -13.16 6.22
CA THR A 374 23.11 -12.36 5.09
C THR A 374 23.19 -10.88 5.43
N ILE A 375 22.16 -10.33 6.07
CA ILE A 375 22.13 -8.91 6.45
C ILE A 375 23.17 -8.62 7.53
N LYS A 376 23.25 -9.44 8.59
CA LYS A 376 24.25 -9.28 9.65
C LYS A 376 25.67 -9.25 9.13
N LEU A 377 26.00 -10.23 8.27
CA LEU A 377 27.33 -10.34 7.69
C LEU A 377 27.70 -9.09 6.87
N ASN A 378 26.78 -8.61 6.04
CA ASN A 378 27.05 -7.45 5.19
C ASN A 378 27.06 -6.13 5.97
N VAL A 379 26.20 -5.95 6.96
CA VAL A 379 26.22 -4.79 7.86
C VAL A 379 27.54 -4.72 8.62
N ALA A 380 27.98 -5.83 9.20
CA ALA A 380 29.28 -5.89 9.90
C ALA A 380 30.44 -5.53 8.96
N LYS A 381 30.50 -6.16 7.78
CA LYS A 381 31.54 -5.89 6.78
C LYS A 381 31.58 -4.41 6.34
N LEU A 382 30.42 -3.80 6.12
CA LEU A 382 30.36 -2.39 5.69
C LEU A 382 30.73 -1.44 6.82
N ARG A 383 30.39 -1.76 8.06
CA ARG A 383 30.79 -0.99 9.24
C ARG A 383 32.30 -1.06 9.47
N ASP A 384 32.94 -2.23 9.29
CA ASP A 384 34.39 -2.40 9.39
C ASP A 384 35.15 -1.55 8.35
N LEU A 385 34.48 -1.11 7.29
CA LEU A 385 35.02 -0.22 6.26
C LEU A 385 34.65 1.24 6.46
N SER A 386 33.84 1.56 7.48
CA SER A 386 33.24 2.89 7.69
C SER A 386 34.03 3.69 8.74
N PRO A 387 34.74 4.78 8.35
CA PRO A 387 35.39 5.67 9.32
C PRO A 387 34.42 6.22 10.37
N LEU A 388 33.16 6.43 10.02
CA LEU A 388 32.13 6.91 10.94
C LEU A 388 31.81 5.89 12.02
N TRP A 389 31.88 4.60 11.70
CA TRP A 389 31.72 3.53 12.66
C TRP A 389 32.86 3.48 13.67
N ASP A 390 34.10 3.64 13.19
CA ASP A 390 35.29 3.70 14.05
C ASP A 390 35.20 4.87 15.03
N MET A 391 34.84 6.06 14.54
CA MET A 391 34.62 7.26 15.36
C MET A 391 33.54 7.05 16.42
N TYR A 392 32.42 6.43 16.05
CA TYR A 392 31.37 6.07 17.00
C TYR A 392 31.89 5.12 18.09
N LYS A 393 32.65 4.09 17.73
CA LYS A 393 33.25 3.13 18.69
C LYS A 393 34.26 3.78 19.61
N GLU A 394 34.97 4.83 19.16
CA GLU A 394 35.87 5.66 19.95
C GLU A 394 35.17 6.68 20.85
N GLY A 395 33.83 6.77 20.74
CA GLY A 395 33.02 7.71 21.53
C GLY A 395 33.08 9.16 21.03
N ILE A 396 33.47 9.36 19.78
CA ILE A 396 33.51 10.68 19.15
C ILE A 396 32.09 11.07 18.72
N ASP A 397 31.64 12.24 19.15
CA ASP A 397 30.36 12.79 18.71
C ASP A 397 30.46 13.34 17.29
N ILE A 398 29.97 12.57 16.33
CA ILE A 398 30.03 12.88 14.90
C ILE A 398 29.23 14.16 14.55
N SER A 399 28.21 14.51 15.33
CA SER A 399 27.43 15.73 15.11
C SER A 399 28.22 17.03 15.31
N THR A 400 29.36 16.93 16.00
CA THR A 400 30.25 18.08 16.28
C THR A 400 31.32 18.29 15.20
N ILE A 401 31.42 17.38 14.21
CA ILE A 401 32.47 17.43 13.19
C ILE A 401 32.06 18.39 12.07
N GLN A 402 32.83 19.45 11.88
CA GLN A 402 32.70 20.31 10.71
C GLN A 402 33.34 19.63 9.49
N TRP A 403 32.52 19.09 8.61
CA TRP A 403 32.98 18.59 7.32
C TRP A 403 33.40 19.76 6.44
N ALA A 404 34.63 19.77 5.97
CA ALA A 404 35.05 20.76 4.99
C ALA A 404 34.24 20.55 3.70
N ALA A 405 33.48 21.58 3.30
CA ALA A 405 32.81 21.58 2.01
C ALA A 405 33.88 21.55 0.90
N HIS A 406 33.88 20.49 0.12
CA HIS A 406 34.72 20.37 -1.10
C HIS A 406 33.87 20.79 -2.32
#